data_92df0c1f0590e6d14d4abe7fb520f45d
#
_entry.id   92df0c1f0590e6d14d4abe7fb520f45d
#
_cell.length_a   1.000
_cell.length_b   1.000
_cell.length_c   1.000
_cell.angle_alpha   90.00
_cell.angle_beta   90.00
_cell.angle_gamma   90.00
#
_symmetry.space_group_name_H-M   'P 1'
#
loop_
_entity.id
_entity.type
_entity.pdbx_description
1 polymer ?
#
loop_
_entity_poly.entity_id
_entity_poly.type
_entity_poly.pdbx_seq_one_letter_code
_entity_poly.pdbx_strand_id
1 'polypeptide(L)' 'MYKAQFKKHSPYEAWTTYGTYASEAQAVSAALSKKRAGVIMIRVIDKKGSTVYSG' A
#
# COMPACT_ATOMS: atom_id res chain seq x y z
N MET A 1 -7.34 9.46 -6.73
CA MET A 1 -7.43 8.48 -5.63
C MET A 1 -6.12 7.74 -5.49
N TYR A 2 -5.78 7.37 -4.30
CA TYR A 2 -4.55 6.63 -4.00
C TYR A 2 -4.93 5.25 -3.51
N LYS A 3 -4.18 4.23 -3.93
CA LYS A 3 -4.42 2.86 -3.49
C LYS A 3 -3.28 2.41 -2.60
N ALA A 4 -3.63 1.88 -1.43
CA ALA A 4 -2.66 1.26 -0.53
C ALA A 4 -2.65 -0.23 -0.84
N GLN A 5 -1.48 -0.78 -1.09
CA GLN A 5 -1.32 -2.19 -1.45
C GLN A 5 -0.29 -2.85 -0.55
N PHE A 6 -0.41 -4.16 -0.42
CA PHE A 6 0.52 -4.91 0.44
C PHE A 6 0.77 -6.30 -0.10
N LYS A 7 1.87 -6.89 0.35
CA LYS A 7 2.19 -8.31 0.16
C LYS A 7 2.33 -8.92 1.54
N LYS A 8 1.57 -9.98 1.79
CA LYS A 8 1.41 -10.51 3.14
C LYS A 8 2.48 -11.52 3.55
N HIS A 9 2.83 -12.44 2.67
CA HIS A 9 3.70 -13.56 3.01
C HIS A 9 4.96 -13.66 2.18
N SER A 10 4.95 -13.24 0.93
CA SER A 10 6.04 -13.45 0.01
C SER A 10 6.22 -12.26 -0.93
N PRO A 11 7.48 -11.87 -1.22
CA PRO A 11 7.71 -10.80 -2.21
C PRO A 11 7.29 -11.21 -3.62
N TYR A 12 7.05 -12.49 -3.84
CA TYR A 12 6.66 -12.99 -5.17
C TYR A 12 5.15 -13.04 -5.39
N GLU A 13 4.36 -12.83 -4.36
CA GLU A 13 2.92 -12.80 -4.53
C GLU A 13 2.47 -11.50 -5.18
N ALA A 14 1.24 -11.50 -5.74
CA ALA A 14 0.70 -10.29 -6.33
C ALA A 14 0.33 -9.28 -5.25
N TRP A 15 0.39 -7.98 -5.60
CA TRP A 15 -0.06 -6.94 -4.70
C TRP A 15 -1.55 -7.05 -4.44
N THR A 16 -1.94 -6.91 -3.19
CA THR A 16 -3.34 -6.89 -2.77
C THR A 16 -3.71 -5.45 -2.42
N THR A 17 -4.79 -4.93 -3.01
CA THR A 17 -5.28 -3.60 -2.68
C THR A 17 -5.98 -3.62 -1.34
N TYR A 18 -5.48 -2.85 -0.39
CA TYR A 18 -6.03 -2.74 0.94
C TYR A 18 -7.22 -1.78 0.97
N GLY A 19 -7.12 -0.67 0.22
CA GLY A 19 -8.17 0.31 0.15
C GLY A 19 -7.77 1.46 -0.76
N THR A 20 -8.74 2.35 -1.02
CA THR A 20 -8.50 3.56 -1.80
C THR A 20 -8.76 4.77 -0.92
N TYR A 21 -8.01 5.84 -1.13
CA TYR A 21 -8.03 7.02 -0.27
C TYR A 21 -7.98 8.28 -1.11
N ALA A 22 -8.59 9.34 -0.60
CA ALA A 22 -8.66 10.62 -1.31
C ALA A 22 -7.33 11.37 -1.29
N SER A 23 -6.48 11.12 -0.28
CA SER A 23 -5.19 11.82 -0.19
C SER A 23 -4.05 10.82 -0.02
N GLU A 24 -2.86 11.25 -0.45
CA GLU A 24 -1.65 10.46 -0.29
C GLU A 24 -1.36 10.19 1.19
N ALA A 25 -1.53 11.20 2.04
CA ALA A 25 -1.27 11.05 3.47
C ALA A 25 -2.14 9.97 4.10
N GLN A 26 -3.41 9.91 3.73
CA GLN A 26 -4.33 8.89 4.23
C GLN A 26 -3.90 7.51 3.76
N ALA A 27 -3.53 7.38 2.48
CA ALA A 27 -3.09 6.11 1.92
C ALA A 27 -1.80 5.62 2.59
N VAL A 28 -0.83 6.50 2.79
CA VAL A 28 0.43 6.16 3.45
C VAL A 28 0.17 5.73 4.89
N SER A 29 -0.70 6.44 5.60
CA SER A 29 -1.04 6.09 6.98
C SER A 29 -1.66 4.70 7.06
N ALA A 30 -2.57 4.37 6.14
CA ALA A 30 -3.20 3.05 6.07
C ALA A 30 -2.17 1.96 5.76
N ALA A 31 -1.26 2.23 4.82
CA ALA A 31 -0.21 1.28 4.47
C ALA A 31 0.72 1.02 5.66
N LEU A 32 1.09 2.05 6.39
CA LEU A 32 1.94 1.90 7.57
C LEU A 32 1.25 1.10 8.67
N SER A 33 -0.07 1.24 8.82
CA SER A 33 -0.83 0.43 9.76
C SER A 33 -0.74 -1.05 9.39
N LYS A 34 -0.80 -1.38 8.10
CA LYS A 34 -0.65 -2.76 7.63
C LYS A 34 0.76 -3.27 7.90
N LYS A 35 1.76 -2.43 7.70
CA LYS A 35 3.15 -2.81 7.96
C LYS A 35 3.33 -3.21 9.42
N ARG A 36 2.72 -2.46 10.34
CA ARG A 36 2.75 -2.78 11.76
C ARG A 36 2.05 -4.08 12.09
N ALA A 37 1.05 -4.45 11.29
CA ALA A 37 0.30 -5.70 11.49
C ALA A 37 1.08 -6.93 11.04
N GLY A 38 2.24 -6.76 10.40
CA GLY A 38 3.12 -7.86 10.09
C GLY A 38 3.22 -8.25 8.62
N VAL A 39 2.65 -7.46 7.71
CA VAL A 39 2.85 -7.72 6.28
C VAL A 39 4.28 -7.38 5.90
N ILE A 40 4.80 -8.08 4.89
CA ILE A 40 6.22 -7.96 4.55
C ILE A 40 6.53 -6.73 3.69
N MET A 41 5.60 -6.29 2.84
CA MET A 41 5.81 -5.16 1.94
C MET A 41 4.54 -4.34 1.82
N ILE A 42 4.71 -3.04 1.69
CA ILE A 42 3.61 -2.12 1.42
C ILE A 42 4.01 -1.15 0.32
N ARG A 43 3.02 -0.61 -0.38
CA ARG A 43 3.24 0.52 -1.28
C ARG A 43 1.95 1.32 -1.42
N VAL A 44 2.09 2.56 -1.86
CA VAL A 44 0.96 3.41 -2.24
C VAL A 44 1.15 3.82 -3.68
N ILE A 45 0.11 3.66 -4.48
CA ILE A 45 0.14 4.08 -5.87
C ILE A 45 -0.94 5.12 -6.11
N ASP A 46 -0.69 6.01 -7.09
CA ASP A 46 -1.68 7.02 -7.46
C ASP A 46 -2.64 6.46 -8.52
N LYS A 47 -3.55 7.31 -9.01
CA LYS A 47 -4.53 6.88 -9.99
C LYS A 47 -3.91 6.44 -11.33
N LYS A 48 -2.68 6.86 -11.59
CA LYS A 48 -1.96 6.48 -12.81
C LYS A 48 -1.18 5.19 -12.65
N GLY A 49 -1.13 4.63 -11.44
CA GLY A 49 -0.35 3.44 -11.15
C GLY A 49 1.09 3.71 -10.75
N SER A 50 1.47 4.97 -10.58
CA SER A 50 2.83 5.32 -10.16
C SER A 50 2.97 5.14 -8.66
N THR A 51 4.07 4.52 -8.23
CA THR A 51 4.36 4.34 -6.81
C THR A 51 4.78 5.67 -6.20
N VAL A 52 4.02 6.13 -5.20
CA VAL A 52 4.34 7.38 -4.49
C VAL A 52 4.95 7.12 -3.12
N TYR A 53 4.84 5.90 -2.62
CA TYR A 53 5.44 5.50 -1.34
C TYR A 53 5.63 3.99 -1.34
N SER A 54 6.72 3.52 -0.76
CA SER A 54 6.97 2.09 -0.57
C SER A 54 7.74 1.87 0.72
N GLY A 55 7.48 0.74 1.35
CA GLY A 55 8.15 0.43 2.62
C GLY A 55 8.21 -1.03 2.98
#